data_45ade1c65fdbaa33e8503ca33295a73d
#
_entry.id   45ade1c65fdbaa33e8503ca33295a73d
#
_cell.length_a   1.000
_cell.length_b   1.000
_cell.length_c   1.000
_cell.angle_alpha   90.00
_cell.angle_beta   90.00
_cell.angle_gamma   90.00
#
_symmetry.space_group_name_H-M   'P 1'
#
loop_
_entity.id
_entity.type
_entity.pdbx_description
1 polymer ?
#
loop_
_entity_poly.entity_id
_entity_poly.type
_entity_poly.pdbx_seq_one_letter_code
_entity_poly.pdbx_strand_id
1 'polypeptide(L)'
;MVRDITTTYNTWSINKKEFDKIKDAVPGQKQDWPETTEITLPKLQLGAAKNFGLTEDLSLMAAMVLHTEFAQTNAVVSTKGFSLQPSAGVEFGYAKMVFVRGGVGNFQNELQIDGNEKVTFQPNLGLGFRYKGIQIDYALTNIGE
;
A
#
# COMPACT_ATOMS: atom_id res chain seq x y z
N MET A 1 10.16 3.02 -11.91
CA MET A 1 10.00 4.34 -11.24
C MET A 1 10.58 4.21 -9.84
N VAL A 2 11.36 5.17 -9.41
CA VAL A 2 11.91 5.22 -8.04
C VAL A 2 11.21 6.36 -7.33
N ARG A 3 10.67 6.12 -6.13
CA ARG A 3 10.01 7.10 -5.28
C ARG A 3 10.63 7.09 -3.89
N ASP A 4 10.59 8.24 -3.23
CA ASP A 4 10.95 8.37 -1.81
C ASP A 4 12.33 7.80 -1.45
N ILE A 5 13.37 8.19 -2.23
CA ILE A 5 14.76 7.75 -1.99
C ILE A 5 15.34 8.36 -0.70
N THR A 6 14.74 9.43 -0.21
CA THR A 6 15.25 10.18 0.94
C THR A 6 14.52 9.78 2.22
N THR A 7 15.27 9.65 3.29
CA THR A 7 14.74 9.54 4.65
C THR A 7 14.24 10.90 5.12
N THR A 8 13.03 10.94 5.67
CA THR A 8 12.49 12.17 6.28
C THR A 8 12.51 12.02 7.79
N TYR A 9 12.97 13.06 8.47
CA TYR A 9 12.97 13.19 9.92
C TYR A 9 11.93 14.23 10.31
N ASN A 10 10.93 13.82 11.04
CA ASN A 10 9.97 14.73 11.67
C ASN A 10 10.22 14.75 13.16
N THR A 11 10.44 15.95 13.71
CA THR A 11 10.58 16.14 15.14
C THR A 11 9.58 17.16 15.63
N TRP A 12 8.95 16.89 16.75
CA TRP A 12 8.09 17.85 17.43
C TRP A 12 8.49 17.97 18.90
N SER A 13 8.23 19.11 19.48
CA SER A 13 8.49 19.37 20.89
C SER A 13 7.19 19.29 21.69
N ILE A 14 7.20 18.53 22.76
CA ILE A 14 6.06 18.44 23.67
C ILE A 14 6.26 19.44 24.80
N ASN A 15 5.19 20.14 25.17
CA ASN A 15 5.19 20.96 26.35
C ASN A 15 5.18 20.07 27.61
N LYS A 16 6.38 19.86 28.17
CA LYS A 16 6.58 18.98 29.32
C LYS A 16 5.69 19.34 30.52
N LYS A 17 5.52 20.64 30.80
CA LYS A 17 4.71 21.12 31.93
C LYS A 17 3.24 20.75 31.81
N GLU A 18 2.69 20.80 30.60
CA GLU A 18 1.30 20.43 30.37
C GLU A 18 1.11 18.92 30.34
N PHE A 19 2.05 18.18 29.77
CA PHE A 19 2.01 16.72 29.77
C PHE A 19 2.08 16.14 31.20
N ASP A 20 2.95 16.66 32.05
CA ASP A 20 3.08 16.20 33.44
C ASP A 20 1.78 16.43 34.24
N LYS A 21 0.96 17.40 33.91
CA LYS A 21 -0.36 17.63 34.53
C LYS A 21 -1.38 16.53 34.21
N ILE A 22 -1.29 15.94 33.04
CA ILE A 22 -2.23 14.91 32.57
C ILE A 22 -1.71 13.49 32.74
N LYS A 23 -0.41 13.32 32.94
CA LYS A 23 0.27 12.05 33.09
C LYS A 23 -0.33 11.16 34.19
N ASP A 24 -0.76 11.76 35.28
CA ASP A 24 -1.35 11.08 36.43
C ASP A 24 -2.89 11.17 36.47
N ALA A 25 -3.51 11.68 35.39
CA ALA A 25 -4.96 11.88 35.32
C ALA A 25 -5.76 10.56 35.28
N VAL A 26 -5.09 9.44 34.91
CA VAL A 26 -5.72 8.11 34.86
C VAL A 26 -5.02 7.22 35.93
N PRO A 27 -5.66 6.93 37.05
CA PRO A 27 -5.08 6.07 38.07
C PRO A 27 -4.76 4.68 37.53
N GLY A 28 -3.53 4.22 37.74
CA GLY A 28 -3.08 2.88 37.36
C GLY A 28 -2.47 2.75 35.96
N GLN A 29 -2.46 3.79 35.13
CA GLN A 29 -1.72 3.82 33.88
C GLN A 29 -0.49 4.73 33.98
N LYS A 30 0.70 4.15 33.87
CA LYS A 30 1.92 4.93 33.65
C LYS A 30 1.94 5.34 32.21
N GLN A 31 1.78 6.62 31.93
CA GLN A 31 1.99 7.18 30.59
C GLN A 31 3.47 7.54 30.44
N ASP A 32 4.15 6.81 29.56
CA ASP A 32 5.52 7.14 29.17
C ASP A 32 5.51 8.35 28.24
N TRP A 33 6.65 9.05 28.18
CA TRP A 33 6.85 10.18 27.27
C TRP A 33 6.67 9.68 25.82
N PRO A 34 5.79 10.32 25.02
CA PRO A 34 5.68 9.95 23.64
C PRO A 34 6.99 10.25 22.89
N GLU A 35 7.35 9.38 21.97
CA GLU A 35 8.47 9.61 21.10
C GLU A 35 8.24 10.88 20.28
N THR A 36 9.24 11.76 20.25
CA THR A 36 9.16 13.07 19.60
C THR A 36 9.84 13.09 18.23
N THR A 37 10.35 11.94 17.79
CA THR A 37 11.05 11.81 16.50
C THR A 37 10.43 10.67 15.72
N GLU A 38 9.99 10.96 14.52
CA GLU A 38 9.50 10.00 13.55
C GLU A 38 10.45 9.98 12.35
N ILE A 39 10.85 8.78 11.95
CA ILE A 39 11.74 8.56 10.82
C ILE A 39 10.96 7.82 9.75
N THR A 40 10.80 8.44 8.58
CA THR A 40 10.24 7.77 7.41
C THR A 40 11.40 7.20 6.59
N LEU A 41 11.47 5.88 6.51
CA LEU A 41 12.49 5.18 5.75
C LEU A 41 12.20 5.25 4.24
N PRO A 42 13.25 5.19 3.39
CA PRO A 42 13.08 5.23 1.95
C PRO A 42 12.30 4.00 1.44
N LYS A 43 11.59 4.20 0.33
CA LYS A 43 10.82 3.16 -0.36
C LYS A 43 11.30 3.06 -1.80
N LEU A 44 11.50 1.84 -2.29
CA LEU A 44 11.82 1.56 -3.67
C LEU A 44 10.65 0.87 -4.34
N GLN A 45 10.20 1.40 -5.47
CA GLN A 45 9.16 0.81 -6.28
C GLN A 45 9.70 0.46 -7.67
N LEU A 46 9.70 -0.81 -8.01
CA LEU A 46 10.04 -1.31 -9.33
C LEU A 46 8.78 -1.84 -10.01
N GLY A 47 8.53 -1.42 -11.22
CA GLY A 47 7.36 -1.86 -11.98
C GLY A 47 7.71 -2.16 -13.43
N ALA A 48 7.03 -3.16 -13.98
CA ALA A 48 7.05 -3.51 -15.38
C ALA A 48 5.63 -3.69 -15.88
N ALA A 49 5.35 -3.21 -17.09
CA ALA A 49 4.08 -3.41 -17.77
C ALA A 49 4.32 -3.71 -19.24
N LYS A 50 3.45 -4.54 -19.80
CA LYS A 50 3.48 -4.88 -21.21
C LYS A 50 2.07 -4.84 -21.81
N ASN A 51 1.95 -4.17 -22.94
CA ASN A 51 0.73 -4.11 -23.73
C ASN A 51 0.79 -5.13 -24.86
N PHE A 52 -0.31 -5.83 -25.05
CA PHE A 52 -0.53 -6.80 -26.13
C PHE A 52 -1.76 -6.34 -26.92
N GLY A 53 -1.59 -6.10 -28.21
CA GLY A 53 -2.71 -5.94 -29.15
C GLY A 53 -3.23 -7.33 -29.51
N LEU A 54 -4.43 -7.68 -29.12
CA LEU A 54 -5.04 -8.98 -29.43
C LEU A 54 -5.75 -8.91 -30.79
N THR A 55 -6.45 -7.80 -31.06
CA THR A 55 -7.07 -7.45 -32.33
C THR A 55 -6.97 -5.94 -32.54
N GLU A 56 -7.55 -5.40 -33.63
CA GLU A 56 -7.61 -3.95 -33.85
C GLU A 56 -8.34 -3.20 -32.75
N ASP A 57 -9.37 -3.82 -32.18
CA ASP A 57 -10.21 -3.24 -31.13
C ASP A 57 -9.90 -3.76 -29.72
N LEU A 58 -9.21 -4.90 -29.59
CA LEU A 58 -9.00 -5.55 -28.28
C LEU A 58 -7.52 -5.46 -27.86
N SER A 59 -7.29 -4.95 -26.66
CA SER A 59 -5.97 -4.87 -26.05
C SER A 59 -5.95 -5.51 -24.67
N LEU A 60 -4.79 -6.05 -24.29
CA LEU A 60 -4.50 -6.57 -22.97
C LEU A 60 -3.24 -5.88 -22.45
N MET A 61 -3.30 -5.30 -21.28
CA MET A 61 -2.12 -4.85 -20.54
C MET A 61 -1.92 -5.75 -19.32
N ALA A 62 -0.71 -6.24 -19.13
CA ALA A 62 -0.30 -6.90 -17.90
C ALA A 62 0.76 -6.04 -17.20
N ALA A 63 0.65 -5.88 -15.89
CA ALA A 63 1.56 -5.10 -15.08
C ALA A 63 1.91 -5.83 -13.79
N MET A 64 3.16 -5.65 -13.36
CA MET A 64 3.66 -6.12 -12.07
C MET A 64 4.41 -4.97 -11.40
N VAL A 65 4.26 -4.86 -10.08
CA VAL A 65 4.97 -3.88 -9.27
C VAL A 65 5.50 -4.58 -8.02
N LEU A 66 6.75 -4.28 -7.68
CA LEU A 66 7.38 -4.70 -6.44
C LEU A 66 7.68 -3.44 -5.60
N HIS A 67 7.03 -3.35 -4.45
CA HIS A 67 7.33 -2.35 -3.45
C HIS A 67 8.33 -2.93 -2.45
N THR A 68 9.40 -2.20 -2.19
CA THR A 68 10.40 -2.55 -1.18
C THR A 68 10.44 -1.43 -0.15
N GLU A 69 10.22 -1.78 1.10
CA GLU A 69 10.37 -0.89 2.25
C GLU A 69 11.58 -1.34 3.06
N PHE A 70 12.43 -0.38 3.46
CA PHE A 70 13.62 -0.67 4.25
C PHE A 70 13.31 -0.70 5.75
N ALA A 71 12.24 -1.40 6.07
CA ALA A 71 11.75 -1.65 7.43
C ALA A 71 11.14 -3.05 7.52
N GLN A 72 11.01 -3.58 8.72
CA GLN A 72 10.20 -4.75 8.96
C GLN A 72 8.73 -4.37 8.98
N THR A 73 7.91 -5.03 8.16
CA THR A 73 6.45 -4.85 8.10
C THR A 73 5.73 -6.20 8.20
N ASN A 74 4.41 -6.20 8.12
CA ASN A 74 3.60 -7.43 8.07
C ASN A 74 3.54 -8.06 6.68
N ALA A 75 4.38 -7.64 5.73
CA ALA A 75 4.45 -8.24 4.40
C ALA A 75 4.85 -9.73 4.49
N VAL A 76 4.33 -10.55 3.58
CA VAL A 76 4.65 -12.01 3.52
C VAL A 76 6.15 -12.24 3.42
N VAL A 77 6.86 -11.38 2.69
CA VAL A 77 8.33 -11.40 2.65
C VAL A 77 8.83 -10.21 3.44
N SER A 78 9.16 -10.44 4.70
CA SER A 78 9.65 -9.40 5.62
C SER A 78 10.81 -9.91 6.44
N THR A 79 11.82 -9.07 6.59
CA THR A 79 13.01 -9.27 7.43
C THR A 79 13.24 -8.05 8.31
N LYS A 80 14.19 -8.12 9.24
CA LYS A 80 14.54 -6.98 10.11
C LYS A 80 14.99 -5.72 9.34
N GLY A 81 15.49 -5.88 8.10
CA GLY A 81 16.07 -4.78 7.34
C GLY A 81 15.24 -4.35 6.12
N PHE A 82 14.36 -5.19 5.62
CA PHE A 82 13.52 -4.86 4.47
C PHE A 82 12.28 -5.74 4.38
N SER A 83 11.28 -5.24 3.67
CA SER A 83 10.04 -5.96 3.34
C SER A 83 9.73 -5.80 1.85
N LEU A 84 9.16 -6.83 1.24
CA LEU A 84 8.77 -6.87 -0.16
C LEU A 84 7.26 -7.08 -0.28
N GLN A 85 6.62 -6.22 -1.06
CA GLN A 85 5.18 -6.30 -1.33
C GLN A 85 4.96 -6.37 -2.85
N PRO A 86 4.83 -7.56 -3.43
CA PRO A 86 4.49 -7.72 -4.84
C PRO A 86 3.04 -7.35 -5.09
N SER A 87 2.75 -6.83 -6.28
CA SER A 87 1.40 -6.66 -6.80
C SER A 87 1.39 -6.94 -8.29
N ALA A 88 0.25 -7.42 -8.79
CA ALA A 88 0.07 -7.68 -10.20
C ALA A 88 -1.34 -7.28 -10.64
N GLY A 89 -1.48 -6.89 -11.91
CA GLY A 89 -2.76 -6.51 -12.47
C GLY A 89 -2.80 -6.71 -13.97
N VAL A 90 -4.03 -6.80 -14.47
CA VAL A 90 -4.34 -6.87 -15.89
C VAL A 90 -5.42 -5.87 -16.24
N GLU A 91 -5.35 -5.33 -17.46
CA GLU A 91 -6.39 -4.47 -18.04
C GLU A 91 -6.76 -5.02 -19.42
N PHE A 92 -8.04 -5.26 -19.62
CA PHE A 92 -8.62 -5.52 -20.93
C PHE A 92 -9.25 -4.24 -21.45
N GLY A 93 -8.83 -3.80 -22.63
CA GLY A 93 -9.37 -2.64 -23.31
C GLY A 93 -10.13 -3.05 -24.58
N TYR A 94 -11.33 -2.51 -24.77
CA TYR A 94 -12.14 -2.68 -25.96
C TYR A 94 -12.38 -1.33 -26.66
N ALA A 95 -12.12 -1.28 -27.96
CA ALA A 95 -12.28 -0.11 -28.84
C ALA A 95 -11.64 1.17 -28.30
N LYS A 96 -10.66 1.06 -27.39
CA LYS A 96 -10.03 2.17 -26.65
C LYS A 96 -11.04 3.02 -25.87
N MET A 97 -12.23 2.49 -25.62
CA MET A 97 -13.34 3.17 -24.93
C MET A 97 -13.69 2.52 -23.61
N VAL A 98 -13.73 1.18 -23.55
CA VAL A 98 -14.11 0.43 -22.34
C VAL A 98 -12.91 -0.32 -21.83
N PHE A 99 -12.70 -0.25 -20.51
CA PHE A 99 -11.59 -0.92 -19.84
C PHE A 99 -12.12 -1.72 -18.64
N VAL A 100 -11.68 -2.96 -18.54
CA VAL A 100 -11.93 -3.81 -17.37
C VAL A 100 -10.59 -4.15 -16.77
N ARG A 101 -10.45 -3.91 -15.46
CA ARG A 101 -9.19 -4.07 -14.72
C ARG A 101 -9.37 -5.06 -13.59
N GLY A 102 -8.37 -5.88 -13.37
CA GLY A 102 -8.28 -6.76 -12.22
C GLY A 102 -6.87 -6.76 -11.67
N GLY A 103 -6.74 -6.87 -10.37
CA GLY A 103 -5.43 -6.89 -9.75
C GLY A 103 -5.45 -7.50 -8.36
N VAL A 104 -4.26 -7.82 -7.87
CA VAL A 104 -4.04 -8.36 -6.54
C VAL A 104 -2.74 -7.78 -5.98
N GLY A 105 -2.76 -7.45 -4.71
CA GLY A 105 -1.60 -6.92 -4.00
C GLY A 105 -1.82 -6.96 -2.50
N ASN A 106 -0.98 -6.22 -1.78
CA ASN A 106 -1.04 -6.10 -0.32
C ASN A 106 -1.05 -7.48 0.39
N PHE A 107 -0.09 -8.34 0.01
CA PHE A 107 0.07 -9.64 0.65
C PHE A 107 0.69 -9.46 2.04
N GLN A 108 -0.05 -9.84 3.09
CA GLN A 108 0.35 -9.65 4.48
C GLN A 108 0.21 -10.94 5.28
N ASN A 109 1.05 -11.09 6.31
CA ASN A 109 0.88 -12.10 7.34
C ASN A 109 0.15 -11.46 8.52
N GLU A 110 -1.06 -11.93 8.80
CA GLU A 110 -1.86 -11.52 9.94
C GLU A 110 -1.83 -12.60 11.01
N LEU A 111 -1.45 -12.20 12.22
CA LEU A 111 -1.53 -13.07 13.38
C LEU A 111 -2.97 -13.08 13.89
N GLN A 112 -3.62 -14.24 13.84
CA GLN A 112 -4.97 -14.41 14.36
C GLN A 112 -4.99 -14.55 15.88
N ILE A 113 -6.17 -14.37 16.47
CA ILE A 113 -6.37 -14.47 17.95
C ILE A 113 -6.04 -15.87 18.48
N ASP A 114 -6.13 -16.89 17.63
CA ASP A 114 -5.77 -18.28 17.94
C ASP A 114 -4.26 -18.57 17.86
N GLY A 115 -3.45 -17.55 17.54
CA GLY A 115 -1.99 -17.66 17.41
C GLY A 115 -1.50 -18.20 16.07
N ASN A 116 -2.39 -18.47 15.13
CA ASN A 116 -2.03 -18.91 13.78
C ASN A 116 -1.75 -17.71 12.86
N GLU A 117 -0.78 -17.85 11.96
CA GLU A 117 -0.51 -16.87 10.91
C GLU A 117 -1.40 -17.17 9.70
N LYS A 118 -2.09 -16.15 9.19
CA LYS A 118 -2.90 -16.21 7.96
C LYS A 118 -2.34 -15.22 6.95
N VAL A 119 -2.10 -15.72 5.74
CA VAL A 119 -1.77 -14.85 4.61
C VAL A 119 -3.05 -14.21 4.08
N THR A 120 -3.08 -12.89 4.08
CA THR A 120 -4.15 -12.09 3.47
C THR A 120 -3.66 -11.38 2.23
N PHE A 121 -4.55 -11.05 1.32
CA PHE A 121 -4.26 -10.29 0.11
C PHE A 121 -5.46 -9.44 -0.27
N GLN A 122 -5.23 -8.39 -1.04
CA GLN A 122 -6.24 -7.43 -1.44
C GLN A 122 -6.53 -7.56 -2.94
N PRO A 123 -7.70 -8.14 -3.33
CA PRO A 123 -8.17 -8.12 -4.70
C PRO A 123 -8.75 -6.76 -5.06
N ASN A 124 -8.55 -6.34 -6.31
CA ASN A 124 -9.03 -5.08 -6.85
C ASN A 124 -9.69 -5.34 -8.20
N LEU A 125 -10.84 -4.70 -8.44
CA LEU A 125 -11.54 -4.71 -9.71
C LEU A 125 -11.80 -3.27 -10.15
N GLY A 126 -11.75 -2.99 -11.46
CA GLY A 126 -11.99 -1.67 -11.98
C GLY A 126 -12.69 -1.71 -13.32
N LEU A 127 -13.50 -0.70 -13.56
CA LEU A 127 -14.15 -0.42 -14.84
C LEU A 127 -13.78 0.99 -15.27
N GLY A 128 -13.42 1.15 -16.54
CA GLY A 128 -13.11 2.45 -17.14
C GLY A 128 -13.90 2.68 -18.40
N PHE A 129 -14.32 3.90 -18.59
CA PHE A 129 -14.95 4.34 -19.84
C PHE A 129 -14.30 5.63 -20.33
N ARG A 130 -13.94 5.68 -21.61
CA ARG A 130 -13.32 6.85 -22.24
C ARG A 130 -14.04 7.18 -23.54
N TYR A 131 -14.49 8.42 -23.66
CA TYR A 131 -15.15 8.92 -24.87
C TYR A 131 -14.89 10.40 -25.06
N LYS A 132 -14.42 10.80 -26.26
CA LYS A 132 -14.20 12.21 -26.68
C LYS A 132 -13.51 13.09 -25.62
N GLY A 133 -12.45 12.56 -24.97
CA GLY A 133 -11.68 13.31 -23.99
C GLY A 133 -12.22 13.26 -22.55
N ILE A 134 -13.39 12.65 -22.33
CA ILE A 134 -13.93 12.35 -21.00
C ILE A 134 -13.51 10.94 -20.62
N GLN A 135 -13.00 10.78 -19.40
CA GLN A 135 -12.69 9.47 -18.83
C GLN A 135 -13.36 9.34 -17.47
N ILE A 136 -14.03 8.23 -17.25
CA ILE A 136 -14.68 7.86 -15.99
C ILE A 136 -14.10 6.50 -15.59
N ASP A 137 -13.54 6.43 -14.40
CA ASP A 137 -13.01 5.19 -13.83
C ASP A 137 -13.73 4.89 -12.51
N TYR A 138 -14.12 3.65 -12.34
CA TYR A 138 -14.71 3.12 -11.12
C TYR A 138 -13.86 1.95 -10.62
N ALA A 139 -13.53 1.95 -9.34
CA ALA A 139 -12.73 0.90 -8.73
C ALA A 139 -13.41 0.36 -7.46
N LEU A 140 -13.37 -0.96 -7.32
CA LEU A 140 -13.76 -1.70 -6.14
C LEU A 140 -12.52 -2.38 -5.57
N THR A 141 -12.32 -2.22 -4.29
CA THR A 141 -11.26 -2.90 -3.56
C THR A 141 -11.83 -3.49 -2.28
N ASN A 142 -11.38 -4.68 -1.91
CA ASN A 142 -11.67 -5.25 -0.60
C ASN A 142 -10.53 -4.86 0.34
N ILE A 143 -10.84 -4.13 1.41
CA ILE A 143 -9.85 -3.65 2.39
C ILE A 143 -9.70 -4.67 3.53
N GLY A 144 -10.16 -5.91 3.34
CA GLY A 144 -10.08 -6.98 4.33
C GLY A 144 -11.19 -6.91 5.39
N GLU A 145 -11.66 -8.06 5.79
CA GLU A 145 -12.31 -8.29 7.07
C GLU A 145 -11.30 -8.91 8.01
#